data_d1fb3a564f624c17cf369b5c37bc1e41
#
_entry.id   d1fb3a564f624c17cf369b5c37bc1e41
#
_cell.length_a   1.000
_cell.length_b   1.000
_cell.length_c   1.000
_cell.angle_alpha   90.00
_cell.angle_beta   90.00
_cell.angle_gamma   90.00
#
_symmetry.space_group_name_H-M   'P 1'
#
loop_
_entity.id
_entity.type
_entity.pdbx_description
1 polymer ?
#
loop_
_entity_poly.entity_id
_entity_poly.type
_entity_poly.pdbx_seq_one_letter_code
_entity_poly.pdbx_strand_id
1 'polypeptide(L)'
;QRGRQAAVFYIDGMTSSKVVHDNILQPLLIDAEIAKYDAENEQENYFSFVKQHLLPAGEITTADDLEQGSLAMMNGDVLLLLDGCRQGFIIDAKGFPHRSIGTSQNEMVLRGPQEAFTETLRVNTALIRRRLRTDQLKLEEKTLGRYTKTQVAVVYLDGVANNNIIAELHRRLDNLKNVDSILDSSCIEQYIEDSPFSVFPQIQYTERPDKV
;
A
#
# COMPACT_ATOMS: atom_id res chain seq x y z
N GLN A 1 -25.90 23.17 9.18
CA GLN A 1 -24.84 23.56 8.24
C GLN A 1 -24.33 22.29 7.58
N ARG A 2 -24.46 22.15 6.25
CA ARG A 2 -23.86 21.05 5.50
C ARG A 2 -22.38 21.38 5.35
N GLY A 3 -21.52 20.68 6.09
CA GLY A 3 -20.06 20.74 5.86
C GLY A 3 -19.72 20.30 4.43
N ARG A 4 -18.70 20.87 3.83
CA ARG A 4 -18.16 20.41 2.55
C ARG A 4 -17.51 19.04 2.75
N GLN A 5 -17.67 18.17 1.76
CA GLN A 5 -17.05 16.84 1.81
C GLN A 5 -15.60 16.90 1.37
N ALA A 6 -14.76 16.08 1.99
CA ALA A 6 -13.39 15.89 1.61
C ALA A 6 -13.09 14.38 1.57
N ALA A 7 -12.20 13.95 0.68
CA ALA A 7 -11.75 12.59 0.57
C ALA A 7 -10.23 12.54 0.61
N VAL A 8 -9.70 11.66 1.46
CA VAL A 8 -8.27 11.44 1.65
C VAL A 8 -7.91 10.06 1.12
N PHE A 9 -6.97 10.00 0.18
CA PHE A 9 -6.50 8.77 -0.43
C PHE A 9 -5.01 8.60 -0.18
N TYR A 10 -4.61 7.42 0.24
CA TYR A 10 -3.21 7.06 0.44
C TYR A 10 -3.02 5.55 0.39
N ILE A 11 -1.77 5.12 0.18
CA ILE A 11 -1.42 3.70 0.20
C ILE A 11 -0.92 3.32 1.58
N ASP A 12 -1.64 2.39 2.21
CA ASP A 12 -1.26 1.87 3.51
C ASP A 12 0.11 1.16 3.46
N GLY A 13 0.93 1.37 4.49
CA GLY A 13 2.30 0.86 4.55
C GLY A 13 3.35 1.74 3.84
N MET A 14 2.95 2.66 2.96
CA MET A 14 3.84 3.64 2.32
C MET A 14 3.75 5.03 2.97
N THR A 15 2.64 5.29 3.64
CA THR A 15 2.32 6.58 4.25
C THR A 15 2.31 6.45 5.77
N SER A 16 2.76 7.47 6.48
CA SER A 16 2.68 7.54 7.94
C SER A 16 1.27 7.89 8.39
N SER A 17 0.57 6.92 8.98
CA SER A 17 -0.78 7.14 9.52
C SER A 17 -0.81 8.26 10.58
N LYS A 18 0.28 8.45 11.32
CA LYS A 18 0.42 9.54 12.28
C LYS A 18 0.43 10.89 11.58
N VAL A 19 1.23 11.05 10.54
CA VAL A 19 1.30 12.29 9.74
C VAL A 19 -0.05 12.59 9.10
N VAL A 20 -0.73 11.57 8.55
CA VAL A 20 -2.08 11.73 7.99
C VAL A 20 -3.07 12.24 9.05
N HIS A 21 -3.03 11.66 10.25
CA HIS A 21 -3.91 12.07 11.33
C HIS A 21 -3.61 13.49 11.81
N ASP A 22 -2.36 13.77 12.18
CA ASP A 22 -1.96 15.01 12.85
C ASP A 22 -1.94 16.20 11.88
N ASN A 23 -1.53 15.99 10.62
CA ASN A 23 -1.32 17.09 9.67
C ASN A 23 -2.46 17.25 8.65
N ILE A 24 -3.35 16.29 8.51
CA ILE A 24 -4.42 16.34 7.51
C ILE A 24 -5.79 16.22 8.19
N LEU A 25 -6.06 15.12 8.89
CA LEU A 25 -7.39 14.86 9.42
C LEU A 25 -7.74 15.79 10.58
N GLN A 26 -6.83 15.96 11.53
CA GLN A 26 -7.08 16.80 12.70
C GLN A 26 -7.32 18.27 12.33
N PRO A 27 -6.50 18.93 11.49
CA PRO A 27 -6.78 20.29 11.05
C PRO A 27 -8.09 20.42 10.28
N LEU A 28 -8.39 19.47 9.38
CA LEU A 28 -9.63 19.53 8.60
C LEU A 28 -10.89 19.28 9.43
N LEU A 29 -10.83 18.49 10.50
CA LEU A 29 -11.98 18.16 11.32
C LEU A 29 -12.20 19.15 12.49
N ILE A 30 -11.13 19.62 13.11
CA ILE A 30 -11.18 20.43 14.33
C ILE A 30 -11.02 21.92 13.98
N ASP A 31 -9.98 22.26 13.24
CA ASP A 31 -9.65 23.66 12.97
C ASP A 31 -10.59 24.29 11.94
N ALA A 32 -11.19 23.47 11.04
CA ALA A 32 -12.21 23.93 10.12
C ALA A 32 -13.52 24.38 10.82
N GLU A 33 -13.83 23.84 12.03
CA GLU A 33 -14.95 24.32 12.84
C GLU A 33 -14.65 25.67 13.50
N ILE A 34 -13.38 25.94 13.79
CA ILE A 34 -12.93 27.16 14.47
C ILE A 34 -12.72 28.28 13.45
N ALA A 35 -12.21 27.95 12.27
CA ALA A 35 -12.05 28.89 11.17
C ALA A 35 -13.43 29.13 10.53
N LYS A 36 -14.14 30.17 10.96
CA LYS A 36 -15.38 30.62 10.33
C LYS A 36 -15.07 31.09 8.90
N TYR A 37 -15.14 30.13 7.97
CA TYR A 37 -15.11 30.49 6.56
C TYR A 37 -16.46 31.08 6.18
N ASP A 38 -16.50 32.39 5.90
CA ASP A 38 -17.66 33.06 5.36
C ASP A 38 -17.90 32.60 3.92
N ALA A 39 -18.97 31.81 3.74
CA ALA A 39 -19.29 31.08 2.51
C ALA A 39 -19.74 31.98 1.33
N GLU A 40 -19.56 33.28 1.41
CA GLU A 40 -20.02 34.23 0.37
C GLU A 40 -19.05 34.41 -0.78
N ASN A 41 -17.83 33.89 -0.70
CA ASN A 41 -16.81 34.03 -1.76
C ASN A 41 -16.39 32.68 -2.34
N GLU A 42 -16.72 32.48 -3.59
CA GLU A 42 -16.30 31.62 -4.69
C GLU A 42 -15.31 30.44 -4.44
N GLN A 43 -15.45 29.37 -5.20
CA GLN A 43 -14.72 28.07 -5.12
C GLN A 43 -13.19 28.21 -5.09
N GLU A 44 -12.61 29.18 -5.78
CA GLU A 44 -11.16 29.45 -5.76
C GLU A 44 -10.64 29.89 -4.39
N ASN A 45 -11.47 30.61 -3.65
CA ASN A 45 -11.12 31.09 -2.30
C ASN A 45 -11.06 29.94 -1.28
N TYR A 46 -11.90 28.92 -1.43
CA TYR A 46 -11.93 27.80 -0.49
C TYR A 46 -10.68 26.91 -0.60
N PHE A 47 -10.24 26.62 -1.81
CA PHE A 47 -9.01 25.85 -2.05
C PHE A 47 -7.80 26.57 -1.46
N SER A 48 -7.65 27.85 -1.75
CA SER A 48 -6.58 28.69 -1.20
C SER A 48 -6.65 28.81 0.32
N PHE A 49 -7.86 28.91 0.88
CA PHE A 49 -8.08 28.95 2.32
C PHE A 49 -7.61 27.66 3.00
N VAL A 50 -7.99 26.49 2.49
CA VAL A 50 -7.55 25.19 3.02
C VAL A 50 -6.04 25.07 2.96
N LYS A 51 -5.41 25.47 1.83
CA LYS A 51 -3.96 25.44 1.67
C LYS A 51 -3.22 26.31 2.69
N GLN A 52 -3.73 27.49 2.97
CA GLN A 52 -3.04 28.48 3.80
C GLN A 52 -3.31 28.33 5.30
N HIS A 53 -4.50 27.84 5.68
CA HIS A 53 -4.96 27.91 7.05
C HIS A 53 -5.18 26.54 7.71
N LEU A 54 -5.51 25.52 6.93
CA LEU A 54 -5.87 24.21 7.49
C LEU A 54 -4.79 23.16 7.30
N LEU A 55 -3.89 23.32 6.33
CA LEU A 55 -2.82 22.34 6.13
C LEU A 55 -1.51 22.92 6.72
N PRO A 56 -0.98 22.31 7.79
CA PRO A 56 0.30 22.76 8.35
C PRO A 56 1.41 22.64 7.30
N ALA A 57 2.27 23.65 7.27
CA ALA A 57 3.32 23.83 6.28
C ALA A 57 4.22 22.60 6.12
N GLY A 58 3.93 21.79 5.15
CA GLY A 58 4.78 20.77 4.56
C GLY A 58 4.93 21.03 3.08
N GLU A 59 5.58 20.17 2.34
CA GLU A 59 5.58 20.23 0.88
C GLU A 59 4.18 19.86 0.38
N ILE A 60 3.38 20.88 0.05
CA ILE A 60 2.04 20.72 -0.51
C ILE A 60 2.12 21.16 -1.97
N THR A 61 1.90 20.21 -2.87
CA THR A 61 1.74 20.48 -4.29
C THR A 61 0.29 20.26 -4.72
N THR A 62 -0.08 20.67 -5.91
CA THR A 62 -1.42 20.49 -6.45
C THR A 62 -1.41 19.41 -7.52
N ALA A 63 -2.46 18.59 -7.55
CA ALA A 63 -2.76 17.68 -8.64
C ALA A 63 -3.84 18.27 -9.52
N ASP A 64 -3.56 18.40 -10.81
CA ASP A 64 -4.51 18.91 -11.80
C ASP A 64 -5.36 17.78 -12.39
N ASP A 65 -4.86 16.55 -12.33
CA ASP A 65 -5.53 15.35 -12.82
C ASP A 65 -5.34 14.14 -11.88
N LEU A 66 -6.10 13.08 -12.13
CA LEU A 66 -6.05 11.85 -11.35
C LEU A 66 -4.78 11.04 -11.58
N GLU A 67 -4.12 11.19 -12.72
CA GLU A 67 -2.88 10.49 -13.03
C GLU A 67 -1.75 11.00 -12.14
N GLN A 68 -1.60 12.32 -12.01
CA GLN A 68 -0.65 12.92 -11.08
C GLN A 68 -0.95 12.52 -9.62
N GLY A 69 -2.24 12.53 -9.23
CA GLY A 69 -2.65 12.10 -7.90
C GLY A 69 -2.32 10.63 -7.63
N SER A 70 -2.57 9.75 -8.59
CA SER A 70 -2.27 8.32 -8.52
C SER A 70 -0.76 8.09 -8.39
N LEU A 71 0.05 8.75 -9.23
CA LEU A 71 1.51 8.64 -9.19
C LEU A 71 2.08 9.11 -7.84
N ALA A 72 1.54 10.21 -7.29
CA ALA A 72 1.94 10.70 -5.98
C ALA A 72 1.63 9.69 -4.86
N MET A 73 0.43 9.09 -4.86
CA MET A 73 0.09 8.03 -3.91
C MET A 73 1.04 6.83 -4.02
N MET A 74 1.44 6.43 -5.23
CA MET A 74 2.41 5.36 -5.43
C MET A 74 3.82 5.72 -4.94
N ASN A 75 4.11 7.00 -4.77
CA ASN A 75 5.33 7.49 -4.15
C ASN A 75 5.26 7.59 -2.62
N GLY A 76 4.08 7.31 -2.02
CA GLY A 76 3.83 7.37 -0.59
C GLY A 76 3.27 8.71 -0.10
N ASP A 77 2.89 9.60 -1.03
CA ASP A 77 2.21 10.86 -0.72
C ASP A 77 0.71 10.63 -0.47
N VAL A 78 0.05 11.61 0.07
CA VAL A 78 -1.40 11.62 0.31
C VAL A 78 -2.08 12.52 -0.72
N LEU A 79 -3.15 12.04 -1.33
CA LEU A 79 -4.03 12.83 -2.18
C LEU A 79 -5.27 13.24 -1.38
N LEU A 80 -5.47 14.55 -1.23
CA LEU A 80 -6.67 15.13 -0.62
C LEU A 80 -7.51 15.80 -1.71
N LEU A 81 -8.75 15.34 -1.84
CA LEU A 81 -9.75 15.93 -2.74
C LEU A 81 -10.81 16.65 -1.93
N LEU A 82 -11.20 17.84 -2.39
CA LEU A 82 -12.24 18.66 -1.78
C LEU A 82 -13.44 18.79 -2.71
N ASP A 83 -14.63 18.64 -2.16
CA ASP A 83 -15.88 18.80 -2.91
C ASP A 83 -16.01 20.19 -3.51
N GLY A 84 -16.32 20.24 -4.81
CA GLY A 84 -16.43 21.47 -5.58
C GLY A 84 -15.10 22.07 -6.06
N CYS A 85 -13.93 21.45 -5.75
CA CYS A 85 -12.63 21.90 -6.26
C CYS A 85 -12.22 21.02 -7.46
N ARG A 86 -11.62 21.65 -8.49
CA ARG A 86 -11.13 20.94 -9.67
C ARG A 86 -9.77 20.29 -9.46
N GLN A 87 -9.00 20.83 -8.52
CA GLN A 87 -7.66 20.38 -8.18
C GLN A 87 -7.69 19.62 -6.85
N GLY A 88 -6.74 18.68 -6.69
CA GLY A 88 -6.46 18.03 -5.42
C GLY A 88 -5.15 18.55 -4.80
N PHE A 89 -4.93 18.24 -3.53
CA PHE A 89 -3.66 18.45 -2.85
C PHE A 89 -2.88 17.15 -2.78
N ILE A 90 -1.60 17.24 -3.13
CA ILE A 90 -0.60 16.20 -2.87
C ILE A 90 0.20 16.65 -1.66
N ILE A 91 0.19 15.85 -0.60
CA ILE A 91 0.80 16.17 0.69
C ILE A 91 1.86 15.12 0.99
N ASP A 92 3.11 15.54 1.20
CA ASP A 92 4.17 14.63 1.62
C ASP A 92 3.87 14.10 3.03
N ALA A 93 3.60 12.80 3.09
CA ALA A 93 3.35 12.10 4.34
C ALA A 93 4.06 10.72 4.33
N LYS A 94 5.14 10.61 3.58
CA LYS A 94 5.93 9.40 3.48
C LYS A 94 6.36 8.91 4.86
N GLY A 95 6.05 7.68 5.15
CA GLY A 95 6.35 7.07 6.43
C GLY A 95 6.45 5.57 6.29
N PHE A 96 7.65 5.11 6.02
CA PHE A 96 7.93 3.68 6.09
C PHE A 96 8.12 3.29 7.55
N PRO A 97 7.56 2.18 8.01
CA PRO A 97 7.92 1.66 9.32
C PRO A 97 9.43 1.35 9.32
N HIS A 98 10.19 2.23 9.95
CA HIS A 98 11.65 2.10 10.13
C HIS A 98 12.00 1.05 11.19
N ARG A 99 11.32 -0.08 11.21
CA ARG A 99 11.85 -1.21 11.93
C ARG A 99 13.03 -1.72 11.11
N SER A 100 14.16 -1.95 11.75
CA SER A 100 15.38 -2.42 11.11
C SER A 100 15.07 -3.49 10.07
N ILE A 101 15.06 -3.09 8.79
CA ILE A 101 15.01 -4.04 7.68
C ILE A 101 16.30 -4.83 7.80
N GLY A 102 16.19 -6.10 8.19
CA GLY A 102 17.33 -6.98 8.35
C GLY A 102 18.02 -7.20 7.01
N THR A 103 19.29 -7.52 7.06
CA THR A 103 19.99 -8.07 5.90
C THR A 103 19.58 -9.53 5.73
N SER A 104 19.38 -9.96 4.47
CA SER A 104 19.15 -11.37 4.16
C SER A 104 20.31 -12.22 4.71
N GLN A 105 19.98 -13.16 5.60
CA GLN A 105 21.00 -14.04 6.19
C GLN A 105 21.34 -15.21 5.29
N ASN A 106 20.38 -15.68 4.51
CA ASN A 106 20.53 -16.87 3.66
C ASN A 106 20.97 -16.52 2.23
N GLU A 107 20.72 -15.29 1.77
CA GLU A 107 21.05 -14.83 0.43
C GLU A 107 21.99 -13.62 0.48
N MET A 108 23.23 -13.81 0.96
CA MET A 108 24.23 -12.74 1.04
C MET A 108 24.60 -12.21 -0.35
N VAL A 109 24.58 -10.91 -0.52
CA VAL A 109 24.93 -10.22 -1.76
C VAL A 109 26.16 -9.38 -1.54
N LEU A 110 27.18 -9.58 -2.37
CA LEU A 110 28.41 -8.78 -2.35
C LEU A 110 28.17 -7.36 -2.89
N ARG A 111 27.20 -7.17 -3.78
CA ARG A 111 26.82 -5.87 -4.37
C ARG A 111 25.33 -5.84 -4.63
N GLY A 112 24.65 -4.81 -4.15
CA GLY A 112 23.21 -4.59 -4.38
C GLY A 112 22.41 -4.34 -3.09
N PRO A 113 21.07 -4.23 -3.19
CA PRO A 113 20.21 -4.06 -2.05
C PRO A 113 20.32 -5.25 -1.09
N GLN A 114 20.41 -4.95 0.20
CA GLN A 114 20.50 -5.98 1.25
C GLN A 114 19.19 -6.14 2.02
N GLU A 115 18.13 -5.48 1.56
CA GLU A 115 16.82 -5.55 2.20
C GLU A 115 16.24 -6.97 2.08
N ALA A 116 15.77 -7.51 3.19
CA ALA A 116 15.07 -8.79 3.25
C ALA A 116 13.61 -8.60 3.69
N PHE A 117 12.76 -9.56 3.35
CA PHE A 117 11.43 -9.65 3.89
C PHE A 117 11.44 -9.86 5.40
N THR A 118 10.43 -9.36 6.06
CA THR A 118 10.23 -9.45 7.52
C THR A 118 9.05 -10.38 7.82
N GLU A 119 8.79 -10.64 9.09
CA GLU A 119 7.63 -11.43 9.53
C GLU A 119 6.29 -10.69 9.33
N THR A 120 6.34 -9.39 9.06
CA THR A 120 5.13 -8.56 8.92
C THR A 120 4.73 -8.43 7.45
N LEU A 121 3.62 -9.05 7.06
CA LEU A 121 3.12 -9.03 5.68
C LEU A 121 2.99 -7.60 5.12
N ARG A 122 2.45 -6.67 5.91
CA ARG A 122 2.28 -5.26 5.54
C ARG A 122 3.61 -4.57 5.18
N VAL A 123 4.69 -4.87 5.91
CA VAL A 123 6.02 -4.33 5.60
C VAL A 123 6.53 -4.91 4.29
N ASN A 124 6.33 -6.20 4.08
CA ASN A 124 6.77 -6.90 2.88
C ASN A 124 6.06 -6.39 1.62
N THR A 125 4.75 -6.20 1.69
CA THR A 125 3.98 -5.64 0.57
C THR A 125 4.38 -4.19 0.28
N ALA A 126 4.70 -3.38 1.29
CA ALA A 126 5.22 -2.03 1.11
C ALA A 126 6.61 -2.03 0.45
N LEU A 127 7.49 -2.99 0.77
CA LEU A 127 8.79 -3.14 0.11
C LEU A 127 8.64 -3.44 -1.39
N ILE A 128 7.68 -4.29 -1.77
CA ILE A 128 7.38 -4.57 -3.18
C ILE A 128 6.82 -3.33 -3.88
N ARG A 129 5.81 -2.67 -3.29
CA ARG A 129 5.21 -1.44 -3.85
C ARG A 129 6.23 -0.32 -4.05
N ARG A 130 7.18 -0.17 -3.13
CA ARG A 130 8.25 0.83 -3.24
C ARG A 130 9.17 0.61 -4.46
N ARG A 131 9.30 -0.63 -4.90
CA ARG A 131 10.09 -1.01 -6.09
C ARG A 131 9.27 -0.94 -7.38
N LEU A 132 8.03 -1.38 -7.33
CA LEU A 132 7.10 -1.41 -8.46
C LEU A 132 5.99 -0.37 -8.25
N ARG A 133 6.24 0.86 -8.69
CA ARG A 133 5.34 2.01 -8.56
C ARG A 133 4.41 2.09 -9.75
N THR A 134 3.50 1.13 -9.84
CA THR A 134 2.53 1.03 -10.94
C THR A 134 1.15 0.62 -10.40
N ASP A 135 0.10 1.13 -11.00
CA ASP A 135 -1.30 0.77 -10.73
C ASP A 135 -1.64 -0.66 -11.20
N GLN A 136 -0.80 -1.21 -12.09
CA GLN A 136 -0.90 -2.60 -12.55
C GLN A 136 -0.49 -3.61 -11.47
N LEU A 137 0.19 -3.18 -10.40
CA LEU A 137 0.57 -4.07 -9.31
C LEU A 137 -0.67 -4.43 -8.48
N LYS A 138 -1.15 -5.66 -8.65
CA LYS A 138 -2.24 -6.23 -7.85
C LYS A 138 -1.68 -6.94 -6.63
N LEU A 139 -2.38 -6.78 -5.53
CA LEU A 139 -2.04 -7.37 -4.26
C LEU A 139 -3.33 -7.87 -3.62
N GLU A 140 -3.43 -9.18 -3.46
CA GLU A 140 -4.60 -9.84 -2.92
C GLU A 140 -4.23 -10.61 -1.65
N GLU A 141 -4.82 -10.20 -0.54
CA GLU A 141 -4.60 -10.86 0.74
C GLU A 141 -5.58 -12.01 0.96
N LYS A 142 -5.06 -13.12 1.46
CA LYS A 142 -5.85 -14.30 1.84
C LYS A 142 -5.46 -14.76 3.24
N THR A 143 -6.44 -15.27 3.96
CA THR A 143 -6.20 -15.92 5.26
C THR A 143 -6.34 -17.42 5.07
N LEU A 144 -5.29 -18.16 5.37
CA LEU A 144 -5.17 -19.59 5.20
C LEU A 144 -5.05 -20.31 6.55
N GLY A 145 -5.47 -21.57 6.59
CA GLY A 145 -5.46 -22.37 7.81
C GLY A 145 -6.67 -22.11 8.71
N ARG A 146 -7.25 -23.20 9.21
CA ARG A 146 -8.44 -23.15 10.06
C ARG A 146 -8.13 -22.53 11.44
N TYR A 147 -7.03 -22.94 12.06
CA TYR A 147 -6.64 -22.50 13.40
C TYR A 147 -5.57 -21.40 13.36
N THR A 148 -4.59 -21.51 12.48
CA THR A 148 -3.46 -20.54 12.44
C THR A 148 -3.84 -19.20 11.87
N LYS A 149 -4.85 -19.13 10.96
CA LYS A 149 -5.27 -17.88 10.31
C LYS A 149 -4.12 -17.11 9.69
N THR A 150 -3.21 -17.84 9.04
CA THR A 150 -1.98 -17.28 8.45
C THR A 150 -2.32 -16.35 7.29
N GLN A 151 -1.85 -15.12 7.35
CA GLN A 151 -2.05 -14.13 6.29
C GLN A 151 -1.03 -14.32 5.18
N VAL A 152 -1.51 -14.39 3.94
CA VAL A 152 -0.71 -14.55 2.73
C VAL A 152 -1.15 -13.52 1.71
N ALA A 153 -0.21 -12.94 0.99
CA ALA A 153 -0.48 -12.04 -0.14
C ALA A 153 -0.07 -12.69 -1.46
N VAL A 154 -0.97 -12.70 -2.43
CA VAL A 154 -0.67 -12.99 -3.83
C VAL A 154 -0.39 -11.65 -4.51
N VAL A 155 0.80 -11.54 -5.11
CA VAL A 155 1.24 -10.31 -5.77
C VAL A 155 1.58 -10.61 -7.21
N TYR A 156 1.04 -9.81 -8.14
CA TYR A 156 1.28 -9.99 -9.57
C TYR A 156 1.07 -8.67 -10.33
N LEU A 157 1.60 -8.61 -11.56
CA LEU A 157 1.33 -7.51 -12.49
C LEU A 157 0.17 -7.85 -13.40
N ASP A 158 -0.89 -7.04 -13.35
CA ASP A 158 -2.03 -7.15 -14.25
C ASP A 158 -1.60 -6.89 -15.69
N GLY A 159 -2.13 -7.69 -16.62
CA GLY A 159 -1.74 -7.65 -18.03
C GLY A 159 -0.40 -8.32 -18.37
N VAL A 160 0.42 -8.70 -17.38
CA VAL A 160 1.68 -9.44 -17.58
C VAL A 160 1.52 -10.89 -17.10
N ALA A 161 0.97 -11.08 -15.93
CA ALA A 161 0.76 -12.41 -15.35
C ALA A 161 -0.34 -13.17 -16.13
N ASN A 162 -0.13 -14.47 -16.33
CA ASN A 162 -1.11 -15.32 -17.00
C ASN A 162 -2.32 -15.56 -16.08
N ASN A 163 -3.50 -15.11 -16.50
CA ASN A 163 -4.74 -15.21 -15.74
C ASN A 163 -5.11 -16.67 -15.38
N ASN A 164 -4.76 -17.64 -16.21
CA ASN A 164 -5.03 -19.05 -15.92
C ASN A 164 -4.17 -19.55 -14.76
N ILE A 165 -2.92 -19.11 -14.68
CA ILE A 165 -2.01 -19.43 -13.57
C ILE A 165 -2.51 -18.79 -12.28
N ILE A 166 -2.94 -17.53 -12.34
CA ILE A 166 -3.50 -16.81 -11.18
C ILE A 166 -4.76 -17.52 -10.69
N ALA A 167 -5.67 -17.88 -11.58
CA ALA A 167 -6.90 -18.59 -11.22
C ALA A 167 -6.61 -19.95 -10.58
N GLU A 168 -5.66 -20.71 -11.12
CA GLU A 168 -5.25 -21.99 -10.57
C GLU A 168 -4.58 -21.84 -9.21
N LEU A 169 -3.72 -20.84 -9.03
CA LEU A 169 -3.12 -20.51 -7.74
C LEU A 169 -4.19 -20.20 -6.69
N HIS A 170 -5.16 -19.36 -7.05
CA HIS A 170 -6.28 -19.04 -6.16
C HIS A 170 -7.08 -20.28 -5.76
N ARG A 171 -7.36 -21.17 -6.73
CA ARG A 171 -8.06 -22.43 -6.48
C ARG A 171 -7.29 -23.32 -5.48
N ARG A 172 -5.97 -23.42 -5.63
CA ARG A 172 -5.11 -24.22 -4.71
C ARG A 172 -5.06 -23.58 -3.32
N LEU A 173 -4.87 -22.28 -3.23
CA LEU A 173 -4.86 -21.54 -1.96
C LEU A 173 -6.21 -21.63 -1.23
N ASP A 174 -7.32 -21.63 -1.95
CA ASP A 174 -8.65 -21.73 -1.33
C ASP A 174 -8.87 -23.10 -0.66
N ASN A 175 -8.25 -24.16 -1.16
CA ASN A 175 -8.27 -25.48 -0.50
C ASN A 175 -7.53 -25.45 0.85
N LEU A 176 -6.52 -24.59 1.01
CA LEU A 176 -5.75 -24.44 2.24
C LEU A 176 -6.52 -23.75 3.38
N LYS A 177 -7.65 -23.13 3.10
CA LYS A 177 -8.50 -22.52 4.14
C LYS A 177 -9.02 -23.56 5.14
N ASN A 178 -9.17 -24.81 4.70
CA ASN A 178 -9.70 -25.93 5.50
C ASN A 178 -8.61 -26.77 6.17
N VAL A 179 -7.34 -26.54 5.87
CA VAL A 179 -6.20 -27.20 6.53
C VAL A 179 -6.09 -26.68 7.95
N ASP A 180 -5.82 -27.54 8.90
CA ASP A 180 -5.82 -27.18 10.32
C ASP A 180 -4.79 -26.09 10.65
N SER A 181 -3.55 -26.25 10.17
CA SER A 181 -2.48 -25.30 10.44
C SER A 181 -1.55 -25.11 9.25
N ILE A 182 -1.14 -23.86 9.03
CA ILE A 182 -0.11 -23.47 8.07
C ILE A 182 0.92 -22.67 8.87
N LEU A 183 2.07 -23.28 9.12
CA LEU A 183 3.09 -22.74 10.01
C LEU A 183 4.16 -21.95 9.26
N ASP A 184 4.48 -22.38 8.05
CA ASP A 184 5.54 -21.79 7.23
C ASP A 184 5.21 -21.79 5.73
N SER A 185 6.08 -21.17 4.93
CA SER A 185 5.94 -21.11 3.48
C SER A 185 6.09 -22.47 2.80
N SER A 186 6.83 -23.40 3.39
CA SER A 186 7.04 -24.75 2.81
C SER A 186 5.75 -25.56 2.79
N CYS A 187 4.88 -25.37 3.78
CA CYS A 187 3.54 -25.96 3.76
C CYS A 187 2.73 -25.45 2.56
N ILE A 188 2.78 -24.15 2.26
CA ILE A 188 2.06 -23.58 1.12
C ILE A 188 2.63 -24.10 -0.18
N GLU A 189 3.95 -24.16 -0.31
CA GLU A 189 4.68 -24.63 -1.48
C GLU A 189 4.22 -26.03 -1.89
N GLN A 190 4.18 -27.00 -0.96
CA GLN A 190 3.73 -28.37 -1.21
C GLN A 190 2.32 -28.48 -1.80
N TYR A 191 1.43 -27.54 -1.48
CA TYR A 191 0.06 -27.54 -1.99
C TYR A 191 -0.09 -26.80 -3.33
N ILE A 192 0.82 -25.90 -3.66
CA ILE A 192 0.78 -25.16 -4.92
C ILE A 192 1.65 -25.79 -6.02
N GLU A 193 2.54 -26.73 -5.67
CA GLU A 193 3.31 -27.52 -6.64
C GLU A 193 2.43 -28.43 -7.49
N ASP A 194 2.82 -28.61 -8.76
CA ASP A 194 2.10 -29.52 -9.68
C ASP A 194 2.40 -30.99 -9.39
N SER A 195 3.62 -31.29 -8.96
CA SER A 195 4.05 -32.66 -8.69
C SER A 195 4.93 -32.73 -7.44
N PRO A 196 4.38 -33.22 -6.32
CA PRO A 196 5.14 -33.36 -5.06
C PRO A 196 6.29 -34.38 -5.14
N PHE A 197 6.36 -35.17 -6.21
CA PHE A 197 7.44 -36.16 -6.43
C PHE A 197 8.48 -35.66 -7.47
N SER A 198 8.44 -34.38 -7.87
CA SER A 198 9.42 -33.83 -8.78
C SER A 198 10.81 -33.76 -8.12
N VAL A 199 11.85 -34.22 -8.82
CA VAL A 199 13.23 -34.09 -8.38
C VAL A 199 13.75 -32.66 -8.51
N PHE A 200 13.09 -31.85 -9.35
CA PHE A 200 13.44 -30.46 -9.58
C PHE A 200 12.47 -29.52 -8.85
N PRO A 201 12.98 -28.47 -8.17
CA PRO A 201 12.12 -27.45 -7.57
C PRO A 201 11.23 -26.82 -8.64
N GLN A 202 9.93 -26.74 -8.37
CA GLN A 202 8.95 -26.12 -9.26
C GLN A 202 8.68 -24.68 -8.88
N ILE A 203 9.01 -24.31 -7.65
CA ILE A 203 8.79 -22.98 -7.07
C ILE A 203 10.12 -22.42 -6.62
N GLN A 204 10.37 -21.16 -6.93
CA GLN A 204 11.54 -20.45 -6.46
C GLN A 204 11.22 -19.73 -5.15
N TYR A 205 12.05 -19.93 -4.16
CA TYR A 205 12.00 -19.25 -2.87
C TYR A 205 13.01 -18.11 -2.80
N THR A 206 12.64 -16.97 -2.23
CA THR A 206 13.56 -15.87 -1.95
C THR A 206 13.10 -15.05 -0.73
N GLU A 207 14.08 -14.60 0.07
CA GLU A 207 13.86 -13.64 1.15
C GLU A 207 14.02 -12.18 0.66
N ARG A 208 14.33 -11.98 -0.62
CA ARG A 208 14.71 -10.69 -1.16
C ARG A 208 13.61 -10.07 -2.01
N PRO A 209 13.14 -8.87 -1.65
CA PRO A 209 12.11 -8.17 -2.43
C PRO A 209 12.60 -7.69 -3.82
N ASP A 210 13.89 -7.71 -4.11
CA ASP A 210 14.44 -7.36 -5.42
C ASP A 210 14.51 -8.52 -6.42
N LYS A 211 14.23 -9.74 -5.96
CA LYS A 211 14.16 -10.94 -6.81
C LYS A 211 12.74 -11.39 -7.15
N VAL A 212 11.74 -10.75 -6.58
CA VAL A 212 10.31 -11.07 -6.76
C VAL A 212 9.78 -10.53 -8.07
#